data_881fcab991678f5a92dcbbc5063568db
#
_entry.id   881fcab991678f5a92dcbbc5063568db
#
_cell.length_a   1.000
_cell.length_b   1.000
_cell.length_c   1.000
_cell.angle_alpha   90.00
_cell.angle_beta   90.00
_cell.angle_gamma   90.00
#
_symmetry.space_group_name_H-M   'P 1'
#
loop_
_entity.id
_entity.type
_entity.pdbx_description
1 polymer ?
#
loop_
_entity_poly.entity_id
_entity_poly.type
_entity_poly.pdbx_seq_one_letter_code
_entity_poly.pdbx_strand_id
1 'polypeptide(L)'
;MKKVILFICLIILLVVGVGRSYVDVTPVSNMNFEYNEGLIYSLESLPDTISASESLNKGEEDLVSNIFSGLVEVNEKGEPIPDLAMGWTISDDGLEYTFKINEKNKWSNGTEVTAKDFQIFFRDLLSPDNEDYTSNELYSIYGVKDYREGKIDFSEVAINSPDDYTLVLRMNNKDDNLLKNLAKPIYRLRDLNEPLDNYKSDFNKISYTGPYVIYDVTKDGFIRLKDNPYNNSQLEIKDIAFKEKDSDEIELAAFNLEKVDILKNPPIIYSEDIGLYKDLSKYNNDTLKLMVVNSDKDEMAQGISNIMKVLISDSNILKNNLGEPYIKVINNKEEITSIKKDGANSSYNISESEKNNLKESGKNTLKKVLSNNEVLKIVVGNNEEDKALANELKKVLDKDLSIKSIVKIYEEGIEEVIKSGEFNIAFGEFNLNEKNSENLKKEDIDKEEKKVEDNSKESEKETTSEKSNLSLVSLYFKNDIWCKSPKVNYLFIDGNGNLILKYSS
;
A
#
# COMPACT_ATOMS: atom_id res chain seq x y z
N MET A 1 -16.37 -15.39 61.49
CA MET A 1 -14.96 -15.09 61.25
C MET A 1 -14.31 -16.06 60.24
N LYS A 2 -14.31 -17.40 60.46
CA LYS A 2 -13.64 -18.34 59.54
C LYS A 2 -14.14 -18.29 58.07
N LYS A 3 -15.44 -18.08 57.83
CA LYS A 3 -15.99 -17.97 56.46
C LYS A 3 -15.60 -16.67 55.72
N VAL A 4 -15.40 -15.57 56.46
CA VAL A 4 -14.97 -14.28 55.90
C VAL A 4 -13.50 -14.33 55.51
N ILE A 5 -12.67 -14.97 56.38
CA ILE A 5 -11.24 -15.19 56.07
C ILE A 5 -11.06 -16.08 54.87
N LEU A 6 -11.86 -17.15 54.72
CA LEU A 6 -11.82 -18.02 53.55
C LEU A 6 -12.20 -17.28 52.24
N PHE A 7 -13.18 -16.35 52.32
CA PHE A 7 -13.62 -15.55 51.16
C PHE A 7 -12.55 -14.51 50.75
N ILE A 8 -11.89 -13.90 51.72
CA ILE A 8 -10.75 -12.98 51.50
C ILE A 8 -9.57 -13.74 50.90
N CYS A 9 -9.24 -14.95 51.37
CA CYS A 9 -8.18 -15.77 50.78
C CYS A 9 -8.52 -16.21 49.37
N LEU A 10 -9.79 -16.46 49.04
CA LEU A 10 -10.23 -16.83 47.68
C LEU A 10 -10.13 -15.64 46.74
N ILE A 11 -10.44 -14.42 47.18
CA ILE A 11 -10.27 -13.18 46.41
C ILE A 11 -8.80 -12.91 46.14
N ILE A 12 -7.92 -13.09 47.16
CA ILE A 12 -6.48 -12.92 46.99
C ILE A 12 -5.90 -13.96 46.01
N LEU A 13 -6.37 -15.21 46.07
CA LEU A 13 -5.97 -16.24 45.11
C LEU A 13 -6.47 -15.96 43.67
N LEU A 14 -7.67 -15.39 43.50
CA LEU A 14 -8.18 -14.94 42.22
C LEU A 14 -7.37 -13.76 41.66
N VAL A 15 -7.02 -12.78 42.50
CA VAL A 15 -6.18 -11.63 42.10
C VAL A 15 -4.76 -12.06 41.76
N VAL A 16 -4.19 -13.04 42.48
CA VAL A 16 -2.86 -13.60 42.18
C VAL A 16 -2.91 -14.56 40.98
N GLY A 17 -4.06 -15.24 40.75
CA GLY A 17 -4.26 -16.11 39.59
C GLY A 17 -4.44 -15.34 38.25
N VAL A 18 -5.13 -14.21 38.30
CA VAL A 18 -5.29 -13.32 37.14
C VAL A 18 -3.99 -12.54 36.85
N GLY A 19 -3.15 -12.29 37.89
CA GLY A 19 -1.86 -11.62 37.72
C GLY A 19 -0.76 -12.44 37.04
N ARG A 20 -1.01 -13.73 36.72
CA ARG A 20 -0.03 -14.59 36.00
C ARG A 20 -0.33 -14.84 34.54
N SER A 21 -1.38 -14.23 34.02
CA SER A 21 -1.68 -14.22 32.56
C SER A 21 -1.39 -12.87 31.92
N TYR A 22 -0.59 -12.03 32.55
CA TYR A 22 0.03 -10.93 31.83
C TYR A 22 1.12 -11.53 30.95
N VAL A 23 0.90 -11.54 29.66
CA VAL A 23 1.94 -11.53 28.63
C VAL A 23 3.04 -10.59 29.16
N ASP A 24 4.29 -11.02 29.14
CA ASP A 24 5.44 -10.14 29.36
C ASP A 24 5.42 -9.04 28.29
N VAL A 25 4.59 -8.05 28.48
CA VAL A 25 4.70 -6.78 27.81
C VAL A 25 5.96 -6.18 28.39
N THR A 26 7.08 -6.30 27.70
CA THR A 26 8.27 -5.52 28.02
C THR A 26 7.80 -4.08 28.19
N PRO A 27 7.98 -3.48 29.39
CA PRO A 27 7.50 -2.13 29.58
C PRO A 27 8.19 -1.23 28.56
N VAL A 28 7.41 -0.38 27.89
CA VAL A 28 7.89 0.62 26.91
C VAL A 28 9.11 1.42 27.46
N SER A 29 9.27 1.48 28.78
CA SER A 29 10.42 2.07 29.47
C SER A 29 11.76 1.36 29.23
N ASN A 30 11.79 0.13 28.72
CA ASN A 30 13.03 -0.59 28.40
C ASN A 30 13.40 -0.51 26.91
N MET A 31 12.59 0.13 26.08
CA MET A 31 13.02 0.56 24.77
C MET A 31 13.98 1.72 24.99
N ASN A 32 15.26 1.49 24.82
CA ASN A 32 16.28 2.54 24.83
C ASN A 32 16.11 3.37 23.57
N PHE A 33 15.15 4.29 23.57
CA PHE A 33 15.09 5.38 22.62
C PHE A 33 16.16 6.42 22.99
N GLU A 34 17.44 6.04 22.95
CA GLU A 34 18.56 6.99 23.05
C GLU A 34 18.74 7.71 21.70
N TYR A 35 17.67 8.31 21.20
CA TYR A 35 17.75 9.24 20.11
C TYR A 35 17.52 10.64 20.63
N ASN A 36 18.61 11.37 20.86
CA ASN A 36 18.56 12.67 21.54
C ASN A 36 18.41 13.87 20.58
N GLU A 37 18.59 13.68 19.24
CA GLU A 37 18.60 14.80 18.28
C GLU A 37 18.09 14.31 16.92
N GLY A 38 16.81 14.51 16.61
CA GLY A 38 16.19 14.21 15.31
C GLY A 38 14.75 13.72 15.41
N LEU A 39 14.13 13.54 14.29
CA LEU A 39 12.77 13.02 14.20
C LEU A 39 12.78 11.49 14.00
N ILE A 40 11.73 10.83 14.45
CA ILE A 40 11.51 9.40 14.21
C ILE A 40 10.25 9.22 13.35
N TYR A 41 10.41 8.58 12.20
CA TYR A 41 9.32 8.16 11.32
C TYR A 41 9.14 6.64 11.38
N SER A 42 7.96 6.21 11.83
CA SER A 42 7.59 4.80 11.92
C SER A 42 6.75 4.37 10.72
N LEU A 43 7.18 3.31 10.06
CA LEU A 43 6.60 2.71 8.86
C LEU A 43 6.06 1.31 9.13
N GLU A 44 5.22 0.80 8.23
CA GLU A 44 4.76 -0.60 8.26
C GLU A 44 5.93 -1.58 8.17
N SER A 45 6.82 -1.35 7.19
CA SER A 45 8.05 -2.13 6.97
C SER A 45 9.16 -1.25 6.41
N LEU A 46 10.39 -1.67 6.62
CA LEU A 46 11.57 -1.09 5.97
C LEU A 46 11.93 -1.95 4.75
N PRO A 47 12.31 -1.35 3.61
CA PRO A 47 12.60 -2.10 2.40
C PRO A 47 13.72 -3.12 2.61
N ASP A 48 13.57 -4.29 1.99
CA ASP A 48 14.65 -5.28 1.94
C ASP A 48 15.75 -4.85 0.97
N THR A 49 15.38 -4.14 -0.09
CA THR A 49 16.29 -3.54 -1.08
C THR A 49 15.92 -2.09 -1.33
N ILE A 50 16.91 -1.25 -1.65
CA ILE A 50 16.71 0.09 -2.22
C ILE A 50 17.02 0.12 -3.72
N SER A 51 17.14 -1.04 -4.36
CA SER A 51 17.23 -1.18 -5.80
C SER A 51 15.94 -0.73 -6.48
N ALA A 52 15.96 -0.62 -7.80
CA ALA A 52 14.80 -0.25 -8.59
C ALA A 52 13.86 -1.46 -8.76
N SER A 53 13.12 -1.77 -7.70
CA SER A 53 12.16 -2.89 -7.63
C SER A 53 10.72 -2.38 -7.61
N GLU A 54 9.82 -3.13 -8.25
CA GLU A 54 8.37 -2.89 -8.20
C GLU A 54 7.70 -3.51 -6.97
N SER A 55 8.44 -4.24 -6.16
CA SER A 55 7.91 -4.92 -4.97
C SER A 55 7.77 -4.01 -3.74
N LEU A 56 8.27 -2.76 -3.81
CA LEU A 56 8.21 -1.83 -2.69
C LEU A 56 6.77 -1.42 -2.36
N ASN A 57 6.41 -1.49 -1.10
CA ASN A 57 5.17 -0.90 -0.62
C ASN A 57 5.30 0.63 -0.47
N LYS A 58 4.18 1.32 -0.28
CA LYS A 58 4.14 2.79 -0.17
C LYS A 58 4.99 3.37 0.97
N GLY A 59 5.17 2.64 2.08
CA GLY A 59 6.04 3.07 3.18
C GLY A 59 7.51 2.98 2.81
N GLU A 60 7.88 1.91 2.12
CA GLU A 60 9.24 1.68 1.63
C GLU A 60 9.62 2.69 0.54
N GLU A 61 8.67 3.06 -0.33
CA GLU A 61 8.84 4.13 -1.31
C GLU A 61 9.17 5.48 -0.66
N ASP A 62 8.69 5.75 0.57
CA ASP A 62 9.01 6.98 1.29
C ASP A 62 10.52 7.08 1.59
N LEU A 63 11.18 5.99 2.00
CA LEU A 63 12.64 5.99 2.20
C LEU A 63 13.37 6.26 0.88
N VAL A 64 13.03 5.49 -0.16
CA VAL A 64 13.65 5.61 -1.49
C VAL A 64 13.50 7.02 -2.06
N SER A 65 12.32 7.62 -1.88
CA SER A 65 12.01 8.96 -2.38
C SER A 65 12.80 10.07 -1.71
N ASN A 66 13.38 9.83 -0.55
CA ASN A 66 14.18 10.81 0.17
C ASN A 66 15.69 10.65 -0.03
N ILE A 67 16.17 9.46 -0.41
CA ILE A 67 17.61 9.22 -0.64
C ILE A 67 18.00 9.24 -2.12
N PHE A 68 17.04 9.14 -3.03
CA PHE A 68 17.27 9.27 -4.48
C PHE A 68 16.36 10.33 -5.10
N SER A 69 16.82 10.95 -6.17
CA SER A 69 16.12 11.95 -6.97
C SER A 69 15.92 11.48 -8.40
N GLY A 70 14.86 11.93 -9.08
CA GLY A 70 14.54 11.57 -10.47
C GLY A 70 14.79 12.70 -11.46
N LEU A 71 14.47 12.48 -12.73
CA LEU A 71 14.39 13.57 -13.72
C LEU A 71 13.39 14.62 -13.29
N VAL A 72 12.24 14.14 -12.88
CA VAL A 72 11.07 14.92 -12.44
C VAL A 72 10.51 14.28 -11.15
N GLU A 73 9.76 15.06 -10.43
CA GLU A 73 8.91 14.62 -9.33
C GLU A 73 7.49 15.18 -9.53
N VAL A 74 6.57 14.92 -8.64
CA VAL A 74 5.22 15.51 -8.68
C VAL A 74 4.97 16.36 -7.44
N ASN A 75 4.18 17.42 -7.60
CA ASN A 75 3.67 18.19 -6.48
C ASN A 75 2.50 17.45 -5.80
N GLU A 76 1.92 18.01 -4.74
CA GLU A 76 0.78 17.44 -4.00
C GLU A 76 -0.45 17.16 -4.87
N LYS A 77 -0.57 17.82 -6.03
CA LYS A 77 -1.68 17.61 -6.99
C LYS A 77 -1.37 16.55 -8.04
N GLY A 78 -0.18 15.93 -8.00
CA GLY A 78 0.26 14.99 -9.03
C GLY A 78 0.68 15.66 -10.34
N GLU A 79 0.97 16.96 -10.34
CA GLU A 79 1.48 17.68 -11.50
C GLU A 79 3.01 17.53 -11.55
N PRO A 80 3.59 17.14 -12.71
CA PRO A 80 5.03 17.00 -12.84
C PRO A 80 5.77 18.32 -12.63
N ILE A 81 6.83 18.28 -11.81
CA ILE A 81 7.73 19.40 -11.54
C ILE A 81 9.19 18.98 -11.70
N PRO A 82 10.12 19.90 -11.96
CA PRO A 82 11.55 19.62 -12.05
C PRO A 82 12.14 19.02 -10.77
N ASP A 83 13.10 18.06 -10.92
CA ASP A 83 13.94 17.56 -9.81
C ASP A 83 15.42 17.63 -10.26
N LEU A 84 16.07 16.56 -10.70
CA LEU A 84 17.44 16.62 -11.25
C LEU A 84 17.50 17.31 -12.62
N ALA A 85 16.43 17.23 -13.41
CA ALA A 85 16.29 18.10 -14.56
C ALA A 85 15.80 19.49 -14.12
N MET A 86 16.37 20.57 -14.69
CA MET A 86 15.88 21.94 -14.50
C MET A 86 14.52 22.18 -15.19
N GLY A 87 14.17 21.32 -16.13
CA GLY A 87 12.95 21.37 -16.93
C GLY A 87 13.09 20.51 -18.17
N TRP A 88 12.04 20.50 -18.95
CA TRP A 88 11.97 19.75 -20.21
C TRP A 88 11.23 20.53 -21.29
N THR A 89 11.45 20.13 -22.54
CA THR A 89 10.67 20.60 -23.69
C THR A 89 10.09 19.40 -24.42
N ILE A 90 8.93 19.59 -25.04
CA ILE A 90 8.24 18.57 -25.82
C ILE A 90 8.17 19.09 -27.26
N SER A 91 8.51 18.28 -28.25
CA SER A 91 8.41 18.64 -29.66
C SER A 91 6.95 18.89 -30.09
N ASP A 92 6.75 19.62 -31.19
CA ASP A 92 5.41 19.98 -31.67
C ASP A 92 4.54 18.76 -32.00
N ASP A 93 5.16 17.65 -32.42
CA ASP A 93 4.48 16.37 -32.66
C ASP A 93 4.17 15.60 -31.36
N GLY A 94 4.72 16.05 -30.23
CA GLY A 94 4.55 15.40 -28.93
C GLY A 94 5.30 14.08 -28.76
N LEU A 95 6.27 13.78 -29.64
CA LEU A 95 6.98 12.52 -29.67
C LEU A 95 8.42 12.59 -29.15
N GLU A 96 8.94 13.78 -28.83
CA GLU A 96 10.27 13.92 -28.29
C GLU A 96 10.27 14.79 -27.04
N TYR A 97 10.85 14.26 -25.96
CA TYR A 97 11.06 14.93 -24.69
C TYR A 97 12.54 15.19 -24.52
N THR A 98 12.93 16.46 -24.35
CA THR A 98 14.32 16.86 -24.08
C THR A 98 14.41 17.42 -22.68
N PHE A 99 15.13 16.73 -21.80
CA PHE A 99 15.37 17.13 -20.41
C PHE A 99 16.72 17.83 -20.30
N LYS A 100 16.79 18.92 -19.55
CA LYS A 100 18.02 19.64 -19.22
C LYS A 100 18.43 19.34 -17.78
N ILE A 101 19.50 18.56 -17.60
CA ILE A 101 20.04 18.20 -16.29
C ILE A 101 20.71 19.45 -15.68
N ASN A 102 20.52 19.66 -14.39
CA ASN A 102 21.17 20.76 -13.71
C ASN A 102 22.66 20.45 -13.45
N GLU A 103 23.54 21.24 -14.02
CA GLU A 103 25.01 21.12 -13.90
C GLU A 103 25.53 21.19 -12.45
N LYS A 104 24.71 21.69 -11.52
CA LYS A 104 25.05 21.75 -10.10
C LYS A 104 24.75 20.47 -9.32
N ASN A 105 24.00 19.57 -9.92
CA ASN A 105 23.66 18.31 -9.26
C ASN A 105 24.89 17.41 -9.12
N LYS A 106 25.01 16.82 -7.94
CA LYS A 106 26.10 15.90 -7.64
C LYS A 106 25.57 14.67 -6.91
N TRP A 107 26.22 13.57 -7.13
CA TRP A 107 26.13 12.41 -6.29
C TRP A 107 26.66 12.73 -4.88
N SER A 108 26.29 11.96 -3.89
CA SER A 108 26.77 12.13 -2.51
C SER A 108 28.27 11.92 -2.32
N ASN A 109 28.93 11.33 -3.30
CA ASN A 109 30.39 11.19 -3.35
C ASN A 109 31.09 12.41 -3.98
N GLY A 110 30.31 13.43 -4.42
CA GLY A 110 30.81 14.68 -5.01
C GLY A 110 31.00 14.66 -6.51
N THR A 111 30.82 13.53 -7.20
CA THR A 111 30.86 13.50 -8.69
C THR A 111 29.61 14.16 -9.27
N GLU A 112 29.74 14.69 -10.48
CA GLU A 112 28.63 15.37 -11.17
C GLU A 112 27.57 14.34 -11.61
N VAL A 113 26.30 14.73 -11.54
CA VAL A 113 25.19 13.98 -12.14
C VAL A 113 25.03 14.42 -13.59
N THR A 114 25.09 13.49 -14.51
CA THR A 114 25.03 13.75 -15.95
C THR A 114 23.86 13.05 -16.62
N ALA A 115 23.52 13.45 -17.85
CA ALA A 115 22.55 12.76 -18.68
C ALA A 115 23.01 11.31 -19.03
N LYS A 116 24.33 11.08 -19.04
CA LYS A 116 24.91 9.75 -19.23
C LYS A 116 24.57 8.79 -18.09
N ASP A 117 24.50 9.29 -16.85
CA ASP A 117 24.11 8.47 -15.69
C ASP A 117 22.67 7.99 -15.85
N PHE A 118 21.74 8.85 -16.29
CA PHE A 118 20.37 8.45 -16.61
C PHE A 118 20.31 7.43 -17.76
N GLN A 119 21.11 7.61 -18.81
CA GLN A 119 21.15 6.66 -19.92
C GLN A 119 21.63 5.28 -19.44
N ILE A 120 22.64 5.23 -18.57
CA ILE A 120 23.16 3.99 -17.98
C ILE A 120 22.10 3.38 -17.06
N PHE A 121 21.50 4.16 -16.18
CA PHE A 121 20.44 3.72 -15.28
C PHE A 121 19.26 3.08 -16.06
N PHE A 122 18.76 3.73 -17.11
CA PHE A 122 17.67 3.16 -17.92
C PHE A 122 18.11 1.91 -18.70
N ARG A 123 19.37 1.84 -19.16
CA ARG A 123 19.90 0.62 -19.78
C ARG A 123 19.83 -0.56 -18.81
N ASP A 124 20.29 -0.36 -17.59
CA ASP A 124 20.41 -1.42 -16.59
C ASP A 124 19.02 -1.77 -16.01
N LEU A 125 18.18 -0.77 -15.74
CA LEU A 125 16.79 -0.96 -15.30
C LEU A 125 15.97 -1.76 -16.32
N LEU A 126 16.07 -1.38 -17.60
CA LEU A 126 15.34 -1.99 -18.71
C LEU A 126 16.02 -3.22 -19.30
N SER A 127 17.12 -3.70 -18.73
CA SER A 127 17.82 -4.89 -19.20
C SER A 127 16.90 -6.12 -19.21
N PRO A 128 16.95 -6.97 -20.26
CA PRO A 128 16.27 -8.27 -20.24
C PRO A 128 16.59 -9.12 -19.01
N ASP A 129 17.81 -8.96 -18.48
CA ASP A 129 18.33 -9.72 -17.33
C ASP A 129 17.79 -9.18 -15.97
N ASN A 130 17.16 -8.01 -15.96
CA ASN A 130 16.55 -7.45 -14.75
C ASN A 130 15.14 -8.01 -14.55
N GLU A 131 15.03 -9.13 -13.82
CA GLU A 131 13.76 -9.81 -13.55
C GLU A 131 12.87 -9.02 -12.57
N ASP A 132 13.45 -8.13 -11.75
CA ASP A 132 12.71 -7.31 -10.75
C ASP A 132 11.91 -6.17 -11.38
N TYR A 133 12.22 -5.81 -12.63
CA TYR A 133 11.46 -4.80 -13.38
C TYR A 133 10.49 -5.47 -14.37
N THR A 134 9.21 -5.44 -14.07
CA THR A 134 8.15 -6.06 -14.88
C THR A 134 7.23 -5.05 -15.57
N SER A 135 7.38 -3.76 -15.28
CA SER A 135 6.52 -2.69 -15.79
C SER A 135 6.61 -2.49 -17.30
N ASN A 136 5.49 -2.13 -17.89
CA ASN A 136 5.39 -1.71 -19.27
C ASN A 136 5.18 -0.20 -19.44
N GLU A 137 5.35 0.58 -18.38
CA GLU A 137 5.04 2.03 -18.36
C GLU A 137 5.91 2.85 -19.30
N LEU A 138 7.11 2.39 -19.61
CA LEU A 138 8.03 3.04 -20.54
C LEU A 138 8.01 2.44 -21.97
N TYR A 139 7.08 1.51 -22.28
CA TYR A 139 6.98 0.91 -23.62
C TYR A 139 6.55 1.90 -24.70
N SER A 140 6.04 3.06 -24.32
CA SER A 140 5.81 4.19 -25.23
C SER A 140 7.09 4.80 -25.79
N ILE A 141 8.25 4.61 -25.13
CA ILE A 141 9.55 5.02 -25.64
C ILE A 141 10.00 4.05 -26.75
N TYR A 142 10.50 4.60 -27.87
CA TYR A 142 10.93 3.80 -29.02
C TYR A 142 12.04 2.79 -28.63
N GLY A 143 11.84 1.53 -29.00
CA GLY A 143 12.79 0.44 -28.79
C GLY A 143 12.74 -0.19 -27.40
N VAL A 144 12.13 0.42 -26.37
CA VAL A 144 12.16 -0.11 -24.99
C VAL A 144 11.55 -1.51 -24.90
N LYS A 145 10.39 -1.73 -25.53
CA LYS A 145 9.76 -3.06 -25.54
C LYS A 145 10.65 -4.12 -26.18
N ASP A 146 11.22 -3.83 -27.37
CA ASP A 146 12.06 -4.78 -28.09
C ASP A 146 13.38 -5.05 -27.38
N TYR A 147 13.92 -4.05 -26.66
CA TYR A 147 15.09 -4.23 -25.81
C TYR A 147 14.76 -5.14 -24.61
N ARG A 148 13.65 -4.91 -23.92
CA ARG A 148 13.18 -5.77 -22.81
C ARG A 148 12.95 -7.22 -23.25
N GLU A 149 12.52 -7.45 -24.48
CA GLU A 149 12.32 -8.76 -25.06
C GLU A 149 13.63 -9.36 -25.64
N GLY A 150 14.78 -8.70 -25.51
CA GLY A 150 16.10 -9.15 -25.99
C GLY A 150 16.24 -9.19 -27.49
N LYS A 151 15.42 -8.43 -28.25
CA LYS A 151 15.42 -8.42 -29.72
C LYS A 151 16.42 -7.43 -30.32
N ILE A 152 16.74 -6.37 -29.61
CA ILE A 152 17.66 -5.30 -30.03
C ILE A 152 18.61 -4.94 -28.92
N ASP A 153 19.72 -4.28 -29.29
CA ASP A 153 20.66 -3.69 -28.33
C ASP A 153 20.13 -2.37 -27.78
N PHE A 154 20.57 -1.97 -26.55
CA PHE A 154 20.15 -0.68 -25.95
C PHE A 154 20.54 0.54 -26.79
N SER A 155 21.58 0.44 -27.62
CA SER A 155 21.97 1.50 -28.57
C SER A 155 20.89 1.85 -29.62
N GLU A 156 19.90 0.97 -29.81
CA GLU A 156 18.76 1.18 -30.69
C GLU A 156 17.53 1.75 -29.96
N VAL A 157 17.59 1.81 -28.61
CA VAL A 157 16.56 2.43 -27.79
C VAL A 157 16.71 3.94 -27.83
N ALA A 158 15.62 4.65 -28.01
CA ALA A 158 15.63 6.10 -28.15
C ALA A 158 15.71 6.84 -26.78
N ILE A 159 16.70 6.48 -25.97
CA ILE A 159 17.12 7.13 -24.75
C ILE A 159 18.57 7.60 -24.94
N ASN A 160 18.76 8.87 -25.27
CA ASN A 160 20.05 9.38 -25.72
C ASN A 160 20.55 10.55 -24.86
N SER A 161 21.86 10.58 -24.61
CA SER A 161 22.57 11.68 -23.98
C SER A 161 23.52 12.34 -24.99
N PRO A 162 23.06 13.30 -25.81
CA PRO A 162 23.87 13.94 -26.85
C PRO A 162 25.01 14.79 -26.27
N ASP A 163 24.86 15.28 -25.05
CA ASP A 163 25.88 15.95 -24.24
C ASP A 163 25.69 15.60 -22.75
N ASP A 164 26.60 16.06 -21.89
CA ASP A 164 26.62 15.73 -20.46
C ASP A 164 25.35 16.15 -19.69
N TYR A 165 24.61 17.15 -20.19
CA TYR A 165 23.46 17.73 -19.48
C TYR A 165 22.16 17.70 -20.29
N THR A 166 22.12 16.98 -21.41
CA THR A 166 20.92 16.83 -22.22
C THR A 166 20.54 15.35 -22.34
N LEU A 167 19.35 14.98 -21.86
CA LEU A 167 18.76 13.67 -22.08
C LEU A 167 17.57 13.81 -23.03
N VAL A 168 17.53 12.98 -24.07
CA VAL A 168 16.45 12.98 -25.06
C VAL A 168 15.76 11.61 -25.06
N LEU A 169 14.44 11.63 -24.89
CA LEU A 169 13.58 10.46 -25.02
C LEU A 169 12.67 10.63 -26.25
N ARG A 170 12.65 9.66 -27.16
CA ARG A 170 11.77 9.68 -28.30
C ARG A 170 10.72 8.56 -28.19
N MET A 171 9.47 8.93 -28.46
CA MET A 171 8.30 8.09 -28.24
C MET A 171 7.83 7.43 -29.54
N ASN A 172 7.22 6.23 -29.44
CA ASN A 172 6.48 5.61 -30.54
C ASN A 172 5.16 6.34 -30.82
N ASN A 173 4.53 6.80 -29.77
CA ASN A 173 3.25 7.52 -29.76
C ASN A 173 3.20 8.45 -28.57
N LYS A 174 2.31 9.44 -28.64
CA LYS A 174 2.10 10.36 -27.49
C LYS A 174 1.70 9.59 -26.25
N ASP A 175 2.31 9.98 -25.13
CA ASP A 175 2.03 9.42 -23.81
C ASP A 175 1.89 10.55 -22.79
N ASP A 176 0.68 10.89 -22.43
CA ASP A 176 0.37 11.95 -21.47
C ASP A 176 0.78 11.57 -20.03
N ASN A 177 1.10 10.30 -19.77
CA ASN A 177 1.51 9.80 -18.46
C ASN A 177 3.03 9.71 -18.30
N LEU A 178 3.83 9.87 -19.35
CA LEU A 178 5.29 9.69 -19.30
C LEU A 178 5.93 10.43 -18.11
N LEU A 179 5.64 11.71 -17.94
CA LEU A 179 6.24 12.52 -16.88
C LEU A 179 5.79 12.06 -15.48
N LYS A 180 4.54 11.64 -15.34
CA LYS A 180 4.03 11.09 -14.07
C LYS A 180 4.66 9.75 -13.75
N ASN A 181 4.86 8.90 -14.78
CA ASN A 181 5.56 7.64 -14.61
C ASN A 181 7.01 7.87 -14.19
N LEU A 182 7.73 8.77 -14.87
CA LEU A 182 9.12 9.10 -14.54
C LEU A 182 9.31 9.73 -13.15
N ALA A 183 8.24 10.23 -12.52
CA ALA A 183 8.26 10.76 -11.15
C ALA A 183 8.14 9.67 -10.07
N LYS A 184 7.87 8.42 -10.44
CA LYS A 184 7.73 7.31 -9.47
C LYS A 184 9.09 6.95 -8.86
N PRO A 185 9.11 6.41 -7.61
CA PRO A 185 10.35 6.04 -6.92
C PRO A 185 11.25 5.06 -7.68
N ILE A 186 10.65 4.14 -8.47
CA ILE A 186 11.40 3.17 -9.28
C ILE A 186 12.30 3.84 -10.34
N TYR A 187 11.92 5.02 -10.85
CA TYR A 187 12.68 5.77 -11.88
C TYR A 187 13.62 6.83 -11.32
N ARG A 188 13.80 6.88 -9.99
CA ARG A 188 14.79 7.77 -9.36
C ARG A 188 16.20 7.24 -9.61
N LEU A 189 17.11 8.15 -9.99
CA LEU A 189 18.47 7.83 -10.41
C LEU A 189 19.30 7.21 -9.28
N ARG A 190 19.79 6.02 -9.52
CA ARG A 190 20.73 5.26 -8.68
C ARG A 190 21.62 4.38 -9.55
N ASP A 191 22.80 4.04 -9.06
CA ASP A 191 23.66 3.08 -9.74
C ASP A 191 23.26 1.65 -9.34
N LEU A 192 22.67 0.91 -10.27
CA LEU A 192 22.18 -0.46 -10.04
C LEU A 192 23.31 -1.49 -9.86
N ASN A 193 24.57 -1.09 -10.07
CA ASN A 193 25.75 -1.93 -9.84
C ASN A 193 26.31 -1.76 -8.41
N GLU A 194 25.80 -0.79 -7.63
CA GLU A 194 26.15 -0.63 -6.22
C GLU A 194 25.39 -1.65 -5.34
N PRO A 195 25.81 -1.89 -4.07
CA PRO A 195 25.23 -2.94 -3.22
C PRO A 195 23.86 -2.54 -2.62
N LEU A 196 22.91 -2.21 -3.47
CA LEU A 196 21.58 -1.70 -3.08
C LEU A 196 20.75 -2.72 -2.30
N ASP A 197 20.93 -4.03 -2.56
CA ASP A 197 20.28 -5.11 -1.82
C ASP A 197 20.86 -5.32 -0.43
N ASN A 198 22.08 -4.86 -0.21
CA ASN A 198 22.75 -4.95 1.08
C ASN A 198 22.89 -3.59 1.76
N TYR A 199 22.05 -2.64 1.42
CA TYR A 199 22.18 -1.25 1.88
C TYR A 199 22.22 -1.11 3.40
N LYS A 200 21.55 -2.00 4.15
CA LYS A 200 21.58 -1.99 5.63
C LYS A 200 22.99 -2.19 6.21
N SER A 201 23.88 -2.88 5.49
CA SER A 201 25.27 -3.09 5.89
C SER A 201 26.29 -2.28 5.08
N ASP A 202 25.96 -1.96 3.83
CA ASP A 202 26.85 -1.37 2.85
C ASP A 202 26.46 0.07 2.45
N PHE A 203 25.59 0.75 3.24
CA PHE A 203 25.09 2.10 2.97
C PHE A 203 26.21 3.12 2.67
N ASN A 204 27.39 2.96 3.22
CA ASN A 204 28.55 3.82 3.01
C ASN A 204 29.28 3.59 1.67
N LYS A 205 28.88 2.55 0.91
CA LYS A 205 29.38 2.25 -0.44
C LYS A 205 28.41 2.69 -1.52
N ILE A 206 27.28 3.26 -1.13
CA ILE A 206 26.20 3.68 -2.03
C ILE A 206 26.32 5.17 -2.28
N SER A 207 26.17 5.54 -3.55
CA SER A 207 26.11 6.92 -4.00
C SER A 207 24.66 7.37 -4.13
N TYR A 208 24.28 8.40 -3.37
CA TYR A 208 22.92 8.91 -3.32
C TYR A 208 22.76 10.15 -4.19
N THR A 209 21.61 10.30 -4.83
CA THR A 209 21.27 11.49 -5.64
C THR A 209 20.27 12.41 -4.94
N GLY A 210 19.61 11.90 -3.90
CA GLY A 210 18.56 12.62 -3.19
C GLY A 210 19.07 13.65 -2.18
N PRO A 211 18.13 14.35 -1.53
CA PRO A 211 18.44 15.37 -0.52
C PRO A 211 19.06 14.78 0.76
N TYR A 212 18.85 13.50 1.01
CA TYR A 212 19.39 12.80 2.18
C TYR A 212 20.30 11.64 1.78
N VAL A 213 21.16 11.26 2.74
CA VAL A 213 22.02 10.07 2.67
C VAL A 213 21.79 9.23 3.91
N ILE A 214 21.86 7.91 3.78
CA ILE A 214 21.95 7.02 4.93
C ILE A 214 23.35 7.18 5.53
N TYR A 215 23.43 7.51 6.82
CA TYR A 215 24.72 7.67 7.50
C TYR A 215 24.94 6.65 8.62
N ASP A 216 23.87 6.01 9.08
CA ASP A 216 23.92 4.97 10.11
C ASP A 216 22.73 4.02 9.96
N VAL A 217 22.97 2.75 10.22
CA VAL A 217 21.94 1.73 10.42
C VAL A 217 22.21 1.05 11.75
N THR A 218 21.33 1.28 12.71
CA THR A 218 21.53 0.80 14.08
C THR A 218 21.24 -0.69 14.21
N LYS A 219 21.74 -1.31 15.31
CA LYS A 219 21.44 -2.72 15.62
C LYS A 219 19.96 -2.98 15.88
N ASP A 220 19.23 -1.96 16.31
CA ASP A 220 17.79 -2.01 16.58
C ASP A 220 16.97 -1.71 15.31
N GLY A 221 17.62 -1.67 14.13
CA GLY A 221 16.96 -1.56 12.84
C GLY A 221 16.59 -0.13 12.40
N PHE A 222 17.03 0.92 13.12
CA PHE A 222 16.79 2.29 12.66
C PHE A 222 17.71 2.62 11.48
N ILE A 223 17.13 3.19 10.41
CA ILE A 223 17.86 3.76 9.29
C ILE A 223 17.91 5.27 9.47
N ARG A 224 19.11 5.81 9.72
CA ARG A 224 19.32 7.23 9.99
C ARG A 224 19.73 7.97 8.74
N LEU A 225 18.98 9.03 8.45
CA LEU A 225 19.25 9.93 7.33
C LEU A 225 19.76 11.27 7.87
N LYS A 226 20.71 11.83 7.15
CA LYS A 226 21.14 13.23 7.30
C LYS A 226 21.16 13.91 5.94
N ASP A 227 21.31 15.23 5.94
CA ASP A 227 21.45 16.01 4.73
C ASP A 227 22.60 15.52 3.84
N ASN A 228 22.35 15.46 2.55
CA ASN A 228 23.36 15.20 1.54
C ASN A 228 24.19 16.49 1.34
N PRO A 229 25.51 16.49 1.64
CA PRO A 229 26.31 17.72 1.61
C PRO A 229 26.47 18.31 0.21
N TYR A 230 26.12 17.56 -0.83
CA TYR A 230 26.19 17.99 -2.22
C TYR A 230 24.81 18.34 -2.81
N ASN A 231 23.74 18.16 -2.06
CA ASN A 231 22.41 18.59 -2.47
C ASN A 231 22.19 20.06 -2.11
N ASN A 232 21.60 20.83 -3.03
CA ASN A 232 21.40 22.27 -2.85
C ASN A 232 20.06 22.62 -2.18
N SER A 233 19.28 21.66 -1.74
CA SER A 233 18.00 21.90 -1.07
C SER A 233 18.23 22.51 0.33
N GLN A 234 17.41 23.49 0.69
CA GLN A 234 17.37 23.99 2.06
C GLN A 234 16.46 23.11 2.88
N LEU A 235 17.04 22.19 3.66
CA LEU A 235 16.30 21.24 4.46
C LEU A 235 16.01 21.83 5.85
N GLU A 236 14.77 21.80 6.28
CA GLU A 236 14.38 22.12 7.66
C GLU A 236 14.55 20.89 8.56
N ILE A 237 14.14 19.71 8.09
CA ILE A 237 14.39 18.43 8.77
C ILE A 237 15.78 17.94 8.31
N LYS A 238 16.78 17.99 9.21
CA LYS A 238 18.18 17.64 8.86
C LYS A 238 18.60 16.24 9.30
N ASP A 239 17.91 15.68 10.27
CA ASP A 239 18.20 14.38 10.84
C ASP A 239 16.87 13.67 11.13
N ILE A 240 16.70 12.48 10.60
CA ILE A 240 15.52 11.66 10.78
C ILE A 240 15.89 10.19 10.76
N ALA A 241 15.27 9.42 11.64
CA ALA A 241 15.39 7.97 11.67
C ALA A 241 14.09 7.33 11.15
N PHE A 242 14.23 6.44 10.21
CA PHE A 242 13.17 5.54 9.77
C PHE A 242 13.24 4.27 10.60
N LYS A 243 12.11 3.79 11.10
CA LYS A 243 12.02 2.51 11.80
C LYS A 243 10.80 1.73 11.34
N GLU A 244 10.90 0.41 11.41
CA GLU A 244 9.76 -0.47 11.28
C GLU A 244 8.94 -0.45 12.56
N LYS A 245 7.62 -0.45 12.48
CA LYS A 245 6.74 -0.51 13.64
C LYS A 245 6.75 -1.92 14.26
N ASP A 246 6.69 -2.00 15.60
CA ASP A 246 6.61 -3.27 16.32
C ASP A 246 5.19 -3.87 16.25
N SER A 247 4.20 -3.11 16.69
CA SER A 247 2.77 -3.35 16.53
C SER A 247 2.03 -2.02 16.53
N ASP A 248 0.81 -2.02 16.03
CA ASP A 248 -0.01 -0.83 15.95
C ASP A 248 -0.23 -0.15 17.30
N GLU A 249 -0.44 -0.95 18.37
CA GLU A 249 -0.68 -0.43 19.72
C GLU A 249 0.60 0.15 20.34
N ILE A 250 1.75 -0.50 20.12
CA ILE A 250 3.05 -0.05 20.63
C ILE A 250 3.43 1.26 19.96
N GLU A 251 3.28 1.34 18.63
CA GLU A 251 3.62 2.56 17.89
C GLU A 251 2.68 3.72 18.23
N LEU A 252 1.40 3.46 18.41
CA LEU A 252 0.46 4.47 18.88
C LEU A 252 0.83 4.98 20.28
N ALA A 253 1.20 4.08 21.18
CA ALA A 253 1.66 4.46 22.51
C ALA A 253 2.99 5.26 22.45
N ALA A 254 3.93 4.85 21.58
CA ALA A 254 5.19 5.56 21.38
C ALA A 254 4.96 6.96 20.79
N PHE A 255 4.03 7.11 19.82
CA PHE A 255 3.63 8.39 19.26
C PHE A 255 3.01 9.31 20.33
N ASN A 256 2.09 8.79 21.16
CA ASN A 256 1.47 9.55 22.25
C ASN A 256 2.47 9.97 23.35
N LEU A 257 3.57 9.24 23.48
CA LEU A 257 4.68 9.56 24.39
C LEU A 257 5.76 10.43 23.74
N GLU A 258 5.51 10.94 22.53
CA GLU A 258 6.46 11.73 21.72
C GLU A 258 7.80 11.02 21.47
N LYS A 259 7.77 9.67 21.37
CA LYS A 259 8.89 8.82 21.02
C LYS A 259 8.95 8.49 19.53
N VAL A 260 7.85 8.71 18.84
CA VAL A 260 7.70 8.67 17.38
C VAL A 260 7.12 10.01 16.96
N ASP A 261 7.67 10.64 15.93
CA ASP A 261 7.29 11.98 15.50
C ASP A 261 6.38 11.95 14.28
N ILE A 262 6.54 10.95 13.44
CA ILE A 262 5.69 10.72 12.25
C ILE A 262 5.25 9.26 12.27
N LEU A 263 3.95 9.03 12.20
CA LEU A 263 3.34 7.71 12.18
C LEU A 263 2.41 7.60 10.98
N LYS A 264 2.68 6.64 10.08
CA LYS A 264 1.84 6.34 8.92
C LYS A 264 0.80 5.28 9.28
N ASN A 265 -0.41 5.48 8.80
CA ASN A 265 -1.55 4.56 8.96
C ASN A 265 -1.74 4.08 10.42
N PRO A 266 -1.95 5.02 11.38
CA PRO A 266 -2.19 4.63 12.77
C PRO A 266 -3.44 3.76 12.89
N PRO A 267 -3.56 2.93 13.95
CA PRO A 267 -4.72 2.06 14.19
C PRO A 267 -5.96 2.88 14.61
N ILE A 268 -6.56 3.58 13.67
CA ILE A 268 -7.63 4.56 13.89
C ILE A 268 -8.95 3.90 14.33
N ILE A 269 -9.07 2.59 14.17
CA ILE A 269 -10.25 1.82 14.51
C ILE A 269 -10.56 1.84 16.01
N TYR A 270 -9.56 2.05 16.84
CA TYR A 270 -9.67 2.09 18.30
C TYR A 270 -9.97 3.47 18.89
N SER A 271 -9.95 4.52 18.09
CA SER A 271 -10.06 5.86 18.65
C SER A 271 -11.47 6.43 18.52
N GLU A 272 -12.29 6.25 19.57
CA GLU A 272 -13.31 7.26 19.88
C GLU A 272 -12.64 8.64 20.13
N ASP A 273 -11.34 8.64 20.43
CA ASP A 273 -10.49 9.80 20.73
C ASP A 273 -9.60 10.22 19.54
N ILE A 274 -10.15 10.35 18.33
CA ILE A 274 -9.43 10.99 17.20
C ILE A 274 -9.05 12.45 17.50
N GLY A 275 -9.58 13.02 18.55
CA GLY A 275 -9.13 14.31 19.09
C GLY A 275 -7.65 14.37 19.46
N LEU A 276 -6.96 13.23 19.63
CA LEU A 276 -5.51 13.12 19.82
C LEU A 276 -4.73 13.36 18.52
N TYR A 277 -5.36 13.13 17.35
CA TYR A 277 -4.74 13.30 16.03
C TYR A 277 -5.17 14.60 15.38
N LYS A 278 -4.92 15.74 16.02
CA LYS A 278 -5.39 17.05 15.56
C LYS A 278 -4.81 17.46 14.19
N ASP A 279 -3.67 16.90 13.82
CA ASP A 279 -2.92 17.26 12.61
C ASP A 279 -2.68 16.02 11.75
N LEU A 280 -3.70 15.62 10.97
CA LEU A 280 -3.63 14.51 10.02
C LEU A 280 -3.38 15.03 8.60
N SER A 281 -2.31 14.56 7.98
CA SER A 281 -2.17 14.62 6.52
C SER A 281 -2.79 13.38 5.89
N LYS A 282 -3.56 13.55 4.80
CA LYS A 282 -4.28 12.48 4.12
C LYS A 282 -3.90 12.46 2.65
N TYR A 283 -3.71 11.27 2.14
CA TYR A 283 -3.57 11.02 0.72
C TYR A 283 -4.61 10.00 0.27
N ASN A 284 -5.32 10.32 -0.79
CA ASN A 284 -6.25 9.39 -1.41
C ASN A 284 -5.46 8.34 -2.18
N ASN A 285 -5.33 7.13 -1.62
CA ASN A 285 -4.68 6.06 -2.35
C ASN A 285 -5.66 5.33 -3.29
N ASP A 286 -5.13 4.57 -4.25
CA ASP A 286 -5.95 3.84 -5.23
C ASP A 286 -6.25 2.40 -4.78
N THR A 287 -6.10 2.12 -3.49
CA THR A 287 -6.41 0.83 -2.90
C THR A 287 -7.88 0.73 -2.54
N LEU A 288 -8.55 -0.24 -3.12
CA LEU A 288 -9.95 -0.56 -2.89
C LEU A 288 -10.06 -1.66 -1.84
N LYS A 289 -10.69 -1.37 -0.71
CA LYS A 289 -11.09 -2.38 0.27
C LYS A 289 -12.28 -3.15 -0.26
N LEU A 290 -12.20 -4.48 -0.21
CA LEU A 290 -13.25 -5.34 -0.74
C LEU A 290 -13.48 -6.57 0.15
N MET A 291 -14.55 -7.27 -0.18
CA MET A 291 -14.88 -8.58 0.38
C MET A 291 -15.01 -9.58 -0.76
N VAL A 292 -14.52 -10.79 -0.53
CA VAL A 292 -14.78 -11.96 -1.36
C VAL A 292 -15.94 -12.73 -0.72
N VAL A 293 -17.01 -12.95 -1.48
CA VAL A 293 -18.17 -13.73 -1.05
C VAL A 293 -18.18 -15.03 -1.84
N ASN A 294 -18.00 -16.15 -1.13
CA ASN A 294 -18.03 -17.49 -1.69
C ASN A 294 -19.43 -18.10 -1.49
N SER A 295 -20.19 -18.19 -2.56
CA SER A 295 -21.55 -18.73 -2.55
C SER A 295 -21.98 -19.17 -3.95
N ASP A 296 -22.68 -20.29 -4.03
CA ASP A 296 -23.34 -20.77 -5.26
C ASP A 296 -24.49 -19.87 -5.73
N LYS A 297 -24.83 -18.85 -4.94
CA LYS A 297 -25.97 -17.95 -5.19
C LYS A 297 -25.52 -16.51 -5.20
N ASP A 298 -25.60 -15.86 -6.35
CA ASP A 298 -25.21 -14.45 -6.56
C ASP A 298 -25.94 -13.49 -5.61
N GLU A 299 -27.16 -13.84 -5.18
CA GLU A 299 -27.94 -13.01 -4.24
C GLU A 299 -27.27 -12.86 -2.87
N MET A 300 -26.36 -13.79 -2.48
CA MET A 300 -25.66 -13.65 -1.20
C MET A 300 -24.78 -12.40 -1.17
N ALA A 301 -24.01 -12.16 -2.22
CA ALA A 301 -23.19 -10.93 -2.34
C ALA A 301 -24.05 -9.67 -2.25
N GLN A 302 -25.23 -9.66 -2.91
CA GLN A 302 -26.17 -8.54 -2.82
C GLN A 302 -26.70 -8.35 -1.41
N GLY A 303 -27.03 -9.43 -0.70
CA GLY A 303 -27.50 -9.39 0.70
C GLY A 303 -26.42 -8.80 1.63
N ILE A 304 -25.19 -9.28 1.51
CA ILE A 304 -24.03 -8.77 2.28
C ILE A 304 -23.73 -7.31 1.92
N SER A 305 -23.76 -6.95 0.63
CA SER A 305 -23.55 -5.56 0.18
C SER A 305 -24.55 -4.58 0.84
N ASN A 306 -25.82 -4.96 0.95
CA ASN A 306 -26.84 -4.11 1.59
C ASN A 306 -26.56 -3.89 3.09
N ILE A 307 -26.04 -4.93 3.78
CA ILE A 307 -25.64 -4.81 5.19
C ILE A 307 -24.41 -3.93 5.32
N MET A 308 -23.39 -4.14 4.46
CA MET A 308 -22.17 -3.35 4.48
C MET A 308 -22.40 -1.87 4.18
N LYS A 309 -23.37 -1.53 3.33
CA LYS A 309 -23.79 -0.13 3.12
C LYS A 309 -24.18 0.55 4.42
N VAL A 310 -24.91 -0.13 5.28
CA VAL A 310 -25.29 0.41 6.58
C VAL A 310 -24.10 0.47 7.54
N LEU A 311 -23.33 -0.63 7.64
CA LEU A 311 -22.16 -0.67 8.52
C LEU A 311 -21.15 0.42 8.20
N ILE A 312 -20.81 0.58 6.93
CA ILE A 312 -19.85 1.61 6.49
C ILE A 312 -20.43 3.02 6.76
N SER A 313 -21.74 3.26 6.52
CA SER A 313 -22.35 4.56 6.80
C SER A 313 -22.29 4.97 8.28
N ASP A 314 -22.31 4.01 9.19
CA ASP A 314 -22.23 4.24 10.64
C ASP A 314 -20.81 4.17 11.20
N SER A 315 -19.84 3.73 10.38
CA SER A 315 -18.47 3.47 10.81
C SER A 315 -17.66 4.74 11.07
N ASN A 316 -16.61 4.59 11.89
CA ASN A 316 -15.61 5.64 12.11
C ASN A 316 -14.80 5.93 10.83
N ILE A 317 -14.77 5.00 9.86
CA ILE A 317 -14.11 5.17 8.57
C ILE A 317 -14.67 6.41 7.86
N LEU A 318 -16.00 6.55 7.79
CA LEU A 318 -16.62 7.73 7.19
C LEU A 318 -16.56 8.96 8.06
N LYS A 319 -16.86 8.82 9.36
CA LYS A 319 -16.86 9.94 10.31
C LYS A 319 -15.53 10.67 10.34
N ASN A 320 -14.44 9.97 10.06
CA ASN A 320 -13.08 10.48 10.12
C ASN A 320 -12.42 10.65 8.74
N ASN A 321 -13.17 10.44 7.66
CA ASN A 321 -12.68 10.50 6.28
C ASN A 321 -11.45 9.58 6.05
N LEU A 322 -11.47 8.37 6.61
CA LEU A 322 -10.39 7.38 6.45
C LEU A 322 -10.49 6.60 5.14
N GLY A 323 -11.64 6.70 4.48
CA GLY A 323 -11.90 6.10 3.19
C GLY A 323 -13.06 6.77 2.48
N GLU A 324 -13.12 6.59 1.17
CA GLU A 324 -14.20 7.07 0.32
C GLU A 324 -15.11 5.89 -0.06
N PRO A 325 -16.37 5.85 0.38
CA PRO A 325 -17.25 4.72 0.13
C PRO A 325 -17.47 4.46 -1.35
N TYR A 326 -17.33 3.20 -1.70
CA TYR A 326 -17.63 2.70 -3.04
C TYR A 326 -18.20 1.28 -2.93
N ILE A 327 -19.48 1.15 -2.52
CA ILE A 327 -20.06 -0.17 -2.21
C ILE A 327 -20.86 -0.68 -3.39
N LYS A 328 -20.31 -1.69 -4.07
CA LYS A 328 -20.88 -2.31 -5.26
C LYS A 328 -20.59 -3.80 -5.29
N VAL A 329 -21.53 -4.61 -5.79
CA VAL A 329 -21.24 -6.00 -6.17
C VAL A 329 -20.55 -6.00 -7.53
N ILE A 330 -19.43 -6.69 -7.63
CA ILE A 330 -18.59 -6.81 -8.81
C ILE A 330 -18.63 -8.27 -9.25
N ASN A 331 -19.12 -8.52 -10.46
CA ASN A 331 -19.40 -9.89 -10.91
C ASN A 331 -18.32 -10.46 -11.82
N ASN A 332 -17.39 -9.64 -12.31
CA ASN A 332 -16.31 -10.10 -13.17
C ASN A 332 -15.06 -9.22 -13.06
N LYS A 333 -13.94 -9.75 -13.57
CA LYS A 333 -12.63 -9.10 -13.52
C LYS A 333 -12.56 -7.81 -14.35
N GLU A 334 -13.25 -7.76 -15.48
CA GLU A 334 -13.27 -6.58 -16.35
C GLU A 334 -13.95 -5.40 -15.63
N GLU A 335 -14.94 -5.69 -14.79
CA GLU A 335 -15.63 -4.68 -13.99
C GLU A 335 -14.69 -4.07 -12.94
N ILE A 336 -13.85 -4.87 -12.25
CA ILE A 336 -12.91 -4.35 -11.25
C ILE A 336 -11.82 -3.47 -11.90
N THR A 337 -11.30 -3.87 -13.07
CA THR A 337 -10.29 -3.09 -13.80
C THR A 337 -10.85 -1.81 -14.44
N SER A 338 -12.17 -1.70 -14.57
CA SER A 338 -12.85 -0.52 -15.09
C SER A 338 -13.26 0.48 -14.00
N ILE A 339 -13.06 0.11 -12.72
CA ILE A 339 -13.38 0.98 -11.59
C ILE A 339 -12.48 2.21 -11.64
N LYS A 340 -13.12 3.39 -11.57
CA LYS A 340 -12.45 4.68 -11.45
C LYS A 340 -12.87 5.33 -10.14
N LYS A 341 -11.93 5.95 -9.48
CA LYS A 341 -12.14 6.64 -8.21
C LYS A 341 -13.15 7.80 -8.33
N ASP A 342 -13.28 8.39 -9.50
CA ASP A 342 -14.28 9.45 -9.77
C ASP A 342 -15.74 9.05 -9.47
N GLY A 343 -15.99 7.75 -9.28
CA GLY A 343 -17.27 7.20 -8.84
C GLY A 343 -17.43 7.06 -7.32
N ALA A 344 -16.39 7.35 -6.54
CA ALA A 344 -16.46 7.35 -5.09
C ALA A 344 -17.27 8.55 -4.59
N ASN A 345 -18.15 8.33 -3.60
CA ASN A 345 -19.07 9.35 -3.11
C ASN A 345 -18.59 9.87 -1.75
N SER A 346 -17.90 11.02 -1.74
CA SER A 346 -17.41 11.68 -0.53
C SER A 346 -18.55 12.11 0.46
N SER A 347 -19.79 12.10 0.02
CA SER A 347 -20.99 12.43 0.83
C SER A 347 -21.92 11.23 1.00
N TYR A 348 -21.39 10.06 1.32
CA TYR A 348 -22.17 8.84 1.53
C TYR A 348 -23.03 8.97 2.82
N ASN A 349 -24.21 9.57 2.68
CA ASN A 349 -25.13 9.79 3.79
C ASN A 349 -26.44 9.04 3.52
N ILE A 350 -26.70 8.01 4.30
CA ILE A 350 -27.91 7.18 4.19
C ILE A 350 -28.85 7.57 5.32
N SER A 351 -30.11 7.90 4.97
CA SER A 351 -31.14 8.20 5.96
C SER A 351 -31.49 6.97 6.82
N GLU A 352 -31.98 7.18 8.03
CA GLU A 352 -32.36 6.07 8.92
C GLU A 352 -33.44 5.16 8.29
N SER A 353 -34.32 5.71 7.47
CA SER A 353 -35.33 4.91 6.75
C SER A 353 -34.66 4.01 5.68
N GLU A 354 -33.65 4.50 4.97
CA GLU A 354 -32.90 3.71 4.01
C GLU A 354 -32.06 2.65 4.69
N LYS A 355 -31.41 2.94 5.82
CA LYS A 355 -30.67 1.96 6.62
C LYS A 355 -31.57 0.78 7.03
N ASN A 356 -32.76 1.08 7.53
CA ASN A 356 -33.71 0.05 7.90
C ASN A 356 -34.19 -0.78 6.71
N ASN A 357 -34.44 -0.15 5.56
CA ASN A 357 -34.80 -0.85 4.32
C ASN A 357 -33.66 -1.74 3.83
N LEU A 358 -32.41 -1.27 3.86
CA LEU A 358 -31.22 -2.03 3.46
C LEU A 358 -30.98 -3.23 4.40
N LYS A 359 -31.09 -3.05 5.72
CA LYS A 359 -30.99 -4.12 6.71
C LYS A 359 -32.05 -5.19 6.47
N GLU A 360 -33.31 -4.80 6.28
CA GLU A 360 -34.41 -5.74 6.06
C GLU A 360 -34.30 -6.46 4.71
N SER A 361 -33.91 -5.74 3.66
CA SER A 361 -33.60 -6.33 2.35
C SER A 361 -32.45 -7.34 2.43
N GLY A 362 -31.34 -6.97 3.07
CA GLY A 362 -30.20 -7.87 3.27
C GLY A 362 -30.59 -9.11 4.06
N LYS A 363 -31.33 -8.95 5.17
CA LYS A 363 -31.84 -10.06 5.97
C LYS A 363 -32.71 -11.03 5.18
N ASN A 364 -33.67 -10.49 4.42
CA ASN A 364 -34.59 -11.32 3.64
C ASN A 364 -33.85 -12.08 2.53
N THR A 365 -32.91 -11.41 1.88
CA THR A 365 -32.04 -12.03 0.85
C THR A 365 -31.20 -13.16 1.47
N LEU A 366 -30.49 -12.91 2.57
CA LEU A 366 -29.66 -13.92 3.21
C LEU A 366 -30.47 -15.10 3.74
N LYS A 367 -31.63 -14.85 4.36
CA LYS A 367 -32.50 -15.94 4.83
C LYS A 367 -33.08 -16.79 3.71
N LYS A 368 -33.23 -16.25 2.51
CA LYS A 368 -33.67 -17.01 1.34
C LYS A 368 -32.55 -17.88 0.78
N VAL A 369 -31.29 -17.40 0.88
CA VAL A 369 -30.09 -18.03 0.32
C VAL A 369 -29.55 -19.10 1.25
N LEU A 370 -29.48 -18.81 2.56
CA LEU A 370 -28.90 -19.69 3.56
C LEU A 370 -29.86 -20.84 3.92
N SER A 371 -29.29 -22.01 4.11
CA SER A 371 -29.99 -23.17 4.62
C SER A 371 -30.35 -23.00 6.11
N ASN A 372 -31.38 -23.67 6.60
CA ASN A 372 -31.75 -23.66 8.01
C ASN A 372 -30.57 -24.12 8.88
N ASN A 373 -30.15 -23.27 9.84
CA ASN A 373 -29.01 -23.49 10.74
C ASN A 373 -27.60 -23.38 10.12
N GLU A 374 -27.46 -22.91 8.91
CA GLU A 374 -26.16 -22.61 8.33
C GLU A 374 -25.46 -21.48 9.13
N VAL A 375 -24.16 -21.64 9.35
CA VAL A 375 -23.31 -20.68 10.07
C VAL A 375 -22.37 -20.03 9.09
N LEU A 376 -22.49 -18.73 8.89
CA LEU A 376 -21.62 -17.98 8.01
C LEU A 376 -20.19 -17.93 8.58
N LYS A 377 -19.22 -18.40 7.80
CA LYS A 377 -17.80 -18.32 8.09
C LYS A 377 -17.21 -17.01 7.51
N ILE A 378 -16.80 -16.12 8.38
CA ILE A 378 -16.06 -14.90 8.02
C ILE A 378 -14.60 -15.15 8.35
N VAL A 379 -13.71 -14.98 7.38
CA VAL A 379 -12.26 -15.18 7.56
C VAL A 379 -11.52 -13.87 7.34
N VAL A 380 -10.54 -13.61 8.17
CA VAL A 380 -9.69 -12.43 8.11
C VAL A 380 -8.24 -12.78 8.41
N GLY A 381 -7.31 -12.03 7.84
CA GLY A 381 -5.90 -12.06 8.23
C GLY A 381 -5.66 -11.36 9.56
N ASN A 382 -4.39 -11.17 9.90
CA ASN A 382 -3.98 -10.49 11.13
C ASN A 382 -4.05 -8.96 11.05
N ASN A 383 -4.84 -8.42 10.14
CA ASN A 383 -5.06 -6.98 9.97
C ASN A 383 -6.18 -6.50 10.89
N GLU A 384 -5.92 -5.48 11.71
CA GLU A 384 -6.87 -4.98 12.72
C GLU A 384 -8.12 -4.34 12.09
N GLU A 385 -8.00 -3.68 10.95
CA GLU A 385 -9.12 -3.12 10.21
C GLU A 385 -10.09 -4.22 9.78
N ASP A 386 -9.58 -5.32 9.24
CA ASP A 386 -10.38 -6.47 8.82
C ASP A 386 -11.05 -7.16 9.99
N LYS A 387 -10.34 -7.33 11.10
CA LYS A 387 -10.88 -7.89 12.34
C LYS A 387 -12.05 -7.05 12.87
N ALA A 388 -11.89 -5.72 12.87
CA ALA A 388 -12.93 -4.81 13.32
C ALA A 388 -14.17 -4.87 12.43
N LEU A 389 -14.00 -4.79 11.10
CA LEU A 389 -15.10 -4.88 10.13
C LEU A 389 -15.82 -6.24 10.22
N ALA A 390 -15.07 -7.33 10.36
CA ALA A 390 -15.64 -8.68 10.50
C ALA A 390 -16.43 -8.82 11.80
N ASN A 391 -15.96 -8.27 12.91
CA ASN A 391 -16.65 -8.32 14.19
C ASN A 391 -17.91 -7.47 14.19
N GLU A 392 -17.92 -6.28 13.57
CA GLU A 392 -19.14 -5.48 13.41
C GLU A 392 -20.14 -6.17 12.48
N LEU A 393 -19.68 -6.75 11.36
CA LEU A 393 -20.54 -7.56 10.50
C LEU A 393 -21.17 -8.73 11.26
N LYS A 394 -20.33 -9.48 12.00
CA LYS A 394 -20.82 -10.58 12.87
C LYS A 394 -21.87 -10.12 13.85
N LYS A 395 -21.65 -9.00 14.52
CA LYS A 395 -22.57 -8.42 15.50
C LYS A 395 -23.95 -8.12 14.87
N VAL A 396 -23.97 -7.51 13.68
CA VAL A 396 -25.21 -7.24 12.94
C VAL A 396 -25.89 -8.54 12.51
N LEU A 397 -25.15 -9.48 11.94
CA LEU A 397 -25.68 -10.78 11.52
C LEU A 397 -26.33 -11.53 12.68
N ASP A 398 -25.62 -11.70 13.80
CA ASP A 398 -26.06 -12.49 14.93
C ASP A 398 -27.21 -11.81 15.71
N LYS A 399 -27.04 -10.51 16.06
CA LYS A 399 -27.95 -9.80 16.96
C LYS A 399 -29.15 -9.19 16.24
N ASP A 400 -28.90 -8.47 15.14
CA ASP A 400 -29.96 -7.71 14.49
C ASP A 400 -30.75 -8.55 13.49
N LEU A 401 -30.04 -9.48 12.79
CA LEU A 401 -30.66 -10.27 11.73
C LEU A 401 -30.99 -11.71 12.13
N SER A 402 -30.50 -12.17 13.28
CA SER A 402 -30.62 -13.57 13.76
C SER A 402 -30.07 -14.58 12.73
N ILE A 403 -28.93 -14.26 12.13
CA ILE A 403 -28.15 -15.11 11.23
C ILE A 403 -26.86 -15.47 11.96
N LYS A 404 -26.65 -16.78 12.24
CA LYS A 404 -25.46 -17.24 12.95
C LYS A 404 -24.22 -17.03 12.12
N SER A 405 -23.16 -16.48 12.73
CA SER A 405 -21.87 -16.27 12.08
C SER A 405 -20.69 -16.51 13.02
N ILE A 406 -19.55 -16.85 12.45
CA ILE A 406 -18.28 -17.00 13.17
C ILE A 406 -17.20 -16.22 12.43
N VAL A 407 -16.29 -15.57 13.18
CA VAL A 407 -15.08 -14.96 12.65
C VAL A 407 -13.90 -15.87 12.99
N LYS A 408 -13.08 -16.17 11.99
CA LYS A 408 -11.81 -16.88 12.14
C LYS A 408 -10.68 -15.97 11.69
N ILE A 409 -9.69 -15.80 12.56
CA ILE A 409 -8.50 -15.00 12.30
C ILE A 409 -7.36 -15.96 11.92
N TYR A 410 -6.64 -15.64 10.87
CA TYR A 410 -5.46 -16.35 10.41
C TYR A 410 -4.26 -15.40 10.51
N GLU A 411 -3.28 -15.76 11.32
CA GLU A 411 -2.05 -14.98 11.46
C GLU A 411 -1.20 -15.08 10.19
N GLU A 412 -1.22 -16.23 9.55
CA GLU A 412 -0.57 -16.55 8.27
C GLU A 412 -1.49 -17.44 7.44
N GLY A 413 -1.25 -17.53 6.13
CA GLY A 413 -1.91 -18.49 5.24
C GLY A 413 -3.38 -18.20 4.90
N ILE A 414 -3.87 -16.96 5.06
CA ILE A 414 -5.26 -16.62 4.67
C ILE A 414 -5.50 -16.85 3.17
N GLU A 415 -4.48 -16.68 2.35
CA GLU A 415 -4.57 -16.92 0.90
C GLU A 415 -4.86 -18.39 0.59
N GLU A 416 -4.28 -19.33 1.35
CA GLU A 416 -4.56 -20.77 1.21
C GLU A 416 -6.01 -21.09 1.58
N VAL A 417 -6.55 -20.41 2.61
CA VAL A 417 -7.96 -20.55 3.00
C VAL A 417 -8.89 -20.02 1.92
N ILE A 418 -8.55 -18.90 1.29
CA ILE A 418 -9.30 -18.34 0.16
C ILE A 418 -9.26 -19.30 -1.03
N LYS A 419 -8.09 -19.87 -1.34
CA LYS A 419 -7.92 -20.88 -2.41
C LYS A 419 -8.69 -22.18 -2.13
N SER A 420 -8.74 -22.62 -0.87
CA SER A 420 -9.48 -23.83 -0.50
C SER A 420 -11.01 -23.67 -0.59
N GLY A 421 -11.51 -22.45 -0.63
CA GLY A 421 -12.94 -22.14 -0.62
C GLY A 421 -13.64 -22.45 0.69
N GLU A 422 -12.91 -22.70 1.79
CA GLU A 422 -13.49 -23.06 3.09
C GLU A 422 -14.02 -21.86 3.90
N PHE A 423 -14.65 -20.91 3.25
CA PHE A 423 -15.22 -19.69 3.84
C PHE A 423 -16.49 -19.27 3.11
N ASN A 424 -17.26 -18.34 3.71
CA ASN A 424 -18.37 -17.65 3.04
C ASN A 424 -18.00 -16.21 2.71
N ILE A 425 -17.24 -15.56 3.59
CA ILE A 425 -16.82 -14.15 3.45
C ILE A 425 -15.35 -14.03 3.84
N ALA A 426 -14.54 -13.38 3.00
CA ALA A 426 -13.18 -12.97 3.30
C ALA A 426 -13.01 -11.48 3.01
N PHE A 427 -12.13 -10.80 3.77
CA PHE A 427 -11.75 -9.42 3.48
C PHE A 427 -10.44 -9.39 2.70
N GLY A 428 -10.28 -8.36 1.85
CA GLY A 428 -9.10 -8.17 1.03
C GLY A 428 -8.96 -6.74 0.52
N GLU A 429 -7.87 -6.49 -0.20
CA GLU A 429 -7.55 -5.21 -0.81
C GLU A 429 -7.17 -5.42 -2.26
N PHE A 430 -7.46 -4.43 -3.10
CA PHE A 430 -7.11 -4.40 -4.50
C PHE A 430 -6.56 -3.03 -4.88
N ASN A 431 -5.32 -2.99 -5.37
CA ASN A 431 -4.72 -1.75 -5.84
C ASN A 431 -5.03 -1.58 -7.33
N LEU A 432 -5.72 -0.49 -7.69
CA LEU A 432 -6.13 -0.21 -9.07
C LEU A 432 -4.93 0.06 -10.01
N ASN A 433 -3.81 0.49 -9.47
CA ASN A 433 -2.60 0.79 -10.25
C ASN A 433 -1.73 -0.45 -10.49
N GLU A 434 -1.89 -1.50 -9.71
CA GLU A 434 -1.20 -2.76 -9.90
C GLU A 434 -1.92 -3.60 -10.96
N LYS A 435 -1.53 -3.41 -12.24
CA LYS A 435 -2.05 -4.21 -13.37
C LYS A 435 -1.80 -5.71 -13.23
N ASN A 436 -0.93 -6.12 -12.32
CA ASN A 436 -0.55 -7.48 -12.02
C ASN A 436 -0.72 -7.81 -10.54
N SER A 437 -1.85 -7.44 -9.91
CA SER A 437 -2.12 -7.92 -8.56
C SER A 437 -2.24 -9.46 -8.57
N GLU A 438 -1.09 -10.11 -8.49
CA GLU A 438 -0.97 -11.57 -8.38
C GLU A 438 -1.61 -12.13 -7.10
N ASN A 439 -1.99 -11.27 -6.16
CA ASN A 439 -2.68 -11.64 -4.93
C ASN A 439 -4.15 -12.03 -5.13
N LEU A 440 -4.72 -11.73 -6.32
CA LEU A 440 -5.86 -12.44 -6.88
C LEU A 440 -5.37 -13.14 -8.15
N LYS A 441 -4.52 -14.13 -8.00
CA LYS A 441 -3.90 -14.82 -9.14
C LYS A 441 -4.95 -15.26 -10.14
N LYS A 442 -4.64 -15.05 -11.40
CA LYS A 442 -5.42 -15.45 -12.58
C LYS A 442 -5.92 -16.91 -12.53
N GLU A 443 -5.29 -17.74 -11.68
CA GLU A 443 -5.59 -19.15 -11.48
C GLU A 443 -6.75 -19.40 -10.51
N ASP A 444 -7.12 -18.43 -9.67
CA ASP A 444 -8.18 -18.60 -8.66
C ASP A 444 -9.55 -18.14 -9.16
N ILE A 445 -9.59 -17.33 -10.24
CA ILE A 445 -10.84 -16.86 -10.88
C ILE A 445 -11.11 -17.59 -12.20
N ASP A 446 -10.06 -18.02 -12.91
CA ASP A 446 -10.13 -18.76 -14.17
C ASP A 446 -9.55 -20.17 -13.98
N LYS A 447 -10.28 -21.09 -13.33
CA LYS A 447 -10.08 -22.50 -13.60
C LYS A 447 -10.80 -22.80 -14.93
N GLU A 448 -9.99 -22.85 -15.96
CA GLU A 448 -10.00 -23.67 -17.15
C GLU A 448 -9.72 -22.93 -18.45
N GLU A 449 -8.58 -23.29 -19.03
CA GLU A 449 -8.47 -23.87 -20.37
C GLU A 449 -7.12 -24.60 -20.47
N LYS A 450 -7.01 -25.81 -19.88
CA LYS A 450 -6.02 -26.77 -20.36
C LYS A 450 -6.70 -27.65 -21.39
N LYS A 451 -6.54 -27.31 -22.67
CA LYS A 451 -6.70 -28.29 -23.76
C LYS A 451 -5.62 -29.34 -23.62
N VAL A 452 -6.02 -30.51 -23.21
CA VAL A 452 -5.26 -31.74 -23.49
C VAL A 452 -5.61 -32.11 -24.93
N GLU A 453 -4.67 -31.93 -25.84
CA GLU A 453 -4.72 -32.62 -27.13
C GLU A 453 -4.48 -34.10 -26.86
N ASP A 454 -5.52 -34.89 -26.88
CA ASP A 454 -5.42 -36.31 -27.16
C ASP A 454 -6.50 -36.72 -28.16
N ASN A 455 -6.03 -37.24 -29.27
CA ASN A 455 -6.83 -37.79 -30.34
C ASN A 455 -7.43 -39.12 -29.89
N SER A 456 -8.72 -39.23 -29.70
CA SER A 456 -9.56 -40.29 -30.30
C SER A 456 -10.93 -40.40 -29.63
N LYS A 457 -11.96 -40.33 -30.47
CA LYS A 457 -13.32 -40.89 -30.36
C LYS A 457 -14.36 -40.16 -29.47
N GLU A 458 -15.36 -39.74 -30.26
CA GLU A 458 -16.72 -39.37 -29.89
C GLU A 458 -17.27 -39.98 -28.60
N SER A 459 -17.67 -39.13 -27.68
CA SER A 459 -18.91 -39.27 -26.89
C SER A 459 -19.22 -37.88 -26.30
N GLU A 460 -20.40 -37.36 -26.62
CA GLU A 460 -21.00 -36.17 -26.02
C GLU A 460 -20.98 -36.29 -24.50
N LYS A 461 -20.18 -35.50 -23.83
CA LYS A 461 -20.32 -35.14 -22.43
C LYS A 461 -20.38 -33.63 -22.35
N GLU A 462 -21.53 -33.13 -21.93
CA GLU A 462 -21.69 -31.78 -21.46
C GLU A 462 -20.55 -31.43 -20.49
N THR A 463 -19.61 -30.61 -20.92
CA THR A 463 -18.64 -29.97 -20.04
C THR A 463 -19.37 -28.84 -19.33
N THR A 464 -19.87 -29.14 -18.13
CA THR A 464 -20.23 -28.11 -17.17
C THR A 464 -18.94 -27.39 -16.79
N SER A 465 -18.74 -26.19 -17.31
CA SER A 465 -17.76 -25.23 -16.79
C SER A 465 -18.10 -25.03 -15.31
N GLU A 466 -17.22 -25.43 -14.40
CA GLU A 466 -17.34 -25.04 -12.99
C GLU A 466 -17.22 -23.51 -12.92
N LYS A 467 -18.37 -22.87 -12.79
CA LYS A 467 -18.47 -21.43 -12.53
C LYS A 467 -17.76 -21.16 -11.22
N SER A 468 -16.78 -20.27 -11.19
CA SER A 468 -16.20 -19.82 -9.93
C SER A 468 -17.32 -19.21 -9.08
N ASN A 469 -17.56 -19.77 -7.90
CA ASN A 469 -18.65 -19.35 -7.00
C ASN A 469 -18.32 -18.07 -6.22
N LEU A 470 -17.33 -17.29 -6.68
CA LEU A 470 -16.82 -16.11 -6.01
C LEU A 470 -17.43 -14.84 -6.59
N SER A 471 -18.01 -14.03 -5.73
CA SER A 471 -18.42 -12.66 -6.02
C SER A 471 -17.63 -11.68 -5.19
N LEU A 472 -17.34 -10.48 -5.72
CA LEU A 472 -16.66 -9.43 -4.99
C LEU A 472 -17.66 -8.36 -4.54
N VAL A 473 -17.45 -7.81 -3.35
CA VAL A 473 -18.18 -6.63 -2.85
C VAL A 473 -17.14 -5.57 -2.50
N SER A 474 -17.06 -4.51 -3.29
CA SER A 474 -16.24 -3.35 -2.92
C SER A 474 -16.84 -2.61 -1.74
N LEU A 475 -16.01 -1.99 -0.92
CA LEU A 475 -16.43 -1.27 0.29
C LEU A 475 -16.10 0.22 0.22
N TYR A 476 -14.84 0.56 0.12
CA TYR A 476 -14.35 1.94 0.05
C TYR A 476 -12.93 2.00 -0.50
N PHE A 477 -12.55 3.16 -1.04
CA PHE A 477 -11.16 3.49 -1.31
C PHE A 477 -10.49 3.92 -0.01
N LYS A 478 -9.32 3.36 0.27
CA LYS A 478 -8.52 3.72 1.46
C LYS A 478 -7.89 5.09 1.28
N ASN A 479 -7.68 5.77 2.40
CA ASN A 479 -6.79 6.92 2.46
C ASN A 479 -5.58 6.55 3.30
N ASP A 480 -4.38 6.87 2.82
CA ASP A 480 -3.20 6.87 3.65
C ASP A 480 -3.24 8.09 4.57
N ILE A 481 -2.78 7.92 5.79
CA ILE A 481 -2.86 8.91 6.83
C ILE A 481 -1.51 9.02 7.51
N TRP A 482 -1.05 10.25 7.71
CA TRP A 482 0.13 10.56 8.51
C TRP A 482 -0.30 11.37 9.72
N CYS A 483 0.12 10.89 10.90
CA CYS A 483 0.10 11.64 12.14
C CYS A 483 1.46 12.27 12.36
N LYS A 484 1.50 13.51 12.82
CA LYS A 484 2.74 14.21 13.14
C LYS A 484 2.75 14.74 14.57
N SER A 485 3.91 14.70 15.22
CA SER A 485 4.13 15.33 16.53
C SER A 485 4.20 16.86 16.39
N PRO A 486 4.08 17.60 17.51
CA PRO A 486 4.25 19.06 17.48
C PRO A 486 5.63 19.56 17.01
N LYS A 487 6.63 18.69 16.94
CA LYS A 487 7.96 19.01 16.40
C LYS A 487 7.97 19.17 14.88
N VAL A 488 6.96 18.64 14.22
CA VAL A 488 6.80 18.69 12.75
C VAL A 488 5.71 19.71 12.43
N ASN A 489 6.05 20.77 11.72
CA ASN A 489 5.08 21.81 11.35
C ASN A 489 4.23 21.39 10.16
N TYR A 490 4.87 20.79 9.14
CA TYR A 490 4.23 20.43 7.89
C TYR A 490 4.81 19.14 7.31
N LEU A 491 3.96 18.26 6.79
CA LEU A 491 4.33 17.09 6.00
C LEU A 491 3.91 17.29 4.55
N PHE A 492 4.86 17.25 3.64
CA PHE A 492 4.59 17.28 2.22
C PHE A 492 4.41 15.86 1.70
N ILE A 493 3.19 15.54 1.27
CA ILE A 493 2.86 14.28 0.61
C ILE A 493 2.69 14.58 -0.88
N ASP A 494 3.48 13.96 -1.71
CA ASP A 494 3.43 14.17 -3.15
C ASP A 494 2.17 13.52 -3.78
N GLY A 495 1.92 13.82 -5.05
CA GLY A 495 0.77 13.29 -5.78
C GLY A 495 0.84 11.76 -6.07
N ASN A 496 1.94 11.11 -5.72
CA ASN A 496 2.07 9.65 -5.73
C ASN A 496 1.82 9.03 -4.35
N GLY A 497 1.61 9.86 -3.30
CA GLY A 497 1.40 9.43 -1.92
C GLY A 497 2.67 9.14 -1.14
N ASN A 498 3.79 9.71 -1.53
CA ASN A 498 5.07 9.56 -0.83
C ASN A 498 5.35 10.78 0.05
N LEU A 499 5.89 10.54 1.24
CA LEU A 499 6.39 11.61 2.10
C LEU A 499 7.73 12.13 1.56
N ILE A 500 7.77 13.40 1.20
CA ILE A 500 8.97 14.09 0.67
C ILE A 500 9.50 15.08 1.71
N LEU A 501 10.53 14.67 2.43
CA LEU A 501 11.07 15.40 3.57
C LEU A 501 11.71 16.74 3.20
N LYS A 502 12.25 16.89 1.99
CA LYS A 502 12.87 18.14 1.54
C LYS A 502 11.91 19.33 1.50
N TYR A 503 10.60 19.06 1.45
CA TYR A 503 9.54 20.07 1.47
C TYR A 503 8.77 20.09 2.78
N SER A 504 9.09 19.18 3.72
CA SER A 504 8.48 19.09 5.05
C SER A 504 9.25 19.96 6.05
N SER A 505 8.59 20.40 7.14
CA SER A 505 9.19 21.30 8.13
C SER A 505 8.76 20.98 9.57
#